data_e78bf09ad69672665836eaf1b7a1857d
#
_entry.id   e78bf09ad69672665836eaf1b7a1857d
#
_cell.length_a   1.000
_cell.length_b   1.000
_cell.length_c   1.000
_cell.angle_alpha   90.00
_cell.angle_beta   90.00
_cell.angle_gamma   90.00
#
_symmetry.space_group_name_H-M   'P 1'
#
loop_
_entity.id
_entity.type
_entity.pdbx_description
1 polymer ?
#
loop_
_entity_poly.entity_id
_entity_poly.type
_entity_poly.pdbx_seq_one_letter_code
_entity_poly.pdbx_strand_id
1 'polypeptide(L)'
;MSNHSRKRLVAALFFFLAPLSLGATAKAQGGFALDRFQPSPAGDRFFGVQGADPGGHLLPRLMLLADYAYRPLVLYQQDGTTAVDNIVSNQLFLHASVGLTLWDRLLLSADMPFAVYTSGQSPQGFPSPSGAALGDLRAGVRVRLLGENRSLAVLSLAGYVFVPTGKQDKYAGSGEVHGMPALVLAGEDDSLAYALNAGVDLAKQDDGSGAKLGADMSFGGGIALLAMDKMLQIGPEVYGTTLMTGEGSFTKATTNLEAILGARFRVGDLVFGLGAGPGITRGIGTPTVRGVASITYAPWPPKPAPPPPPPKKKVAPPPDRDKDGIYDKNDACPDEPGVKSDDPEKNGCPPPPPDRDGDGIIDRDDACPDLKGVHSEDPTQNGCPPDTDGDGIRDDVDACPKEKGMPDTDPTKNGCPKSVRVTEEEIVILDQVQFKTGSAQILKASDDLLTQVAMVLAEHPEIVKVEVQGHTDNRGGKKYNQRLSEKRAAAVVKWLTKKGNVDPGRLTSHGYGMEEPLTDNDTPEGRQKNRRVQFKIVEKTSSSKSEVSP
;
A
#
# COMPACT_ATOMS: atom_id res chain seq x y z
N MET A 1 -14.52 -11.77 -39.99
CA MET A 1 -15.87 -11.44 -39.52
C MET A 1 -15.71 -10.71 -38.21
N SER A 2 -16.06 -9.59 -37.95
CA SER A 2 -16.53 -8.37 -38.57
C SER A 2 -16.44 -7.29 -37.48
N ASN A 3 -15.77 -6.22 -37.80
CA ASN A 3 -15.37 -5.11 -36.89
C ASN A 3 -16.50 -4.09 -36.63
N HIS A 4 -17.76 -4.52 -36.70
CA HIS A 4 -18.93 -3.61 -36.78
C HIS A 4 -19.79 -3.50 -35.49
N SER A 5 -19.54 -4.32 -34.44
CA SER A 5 -20.41 -4.26 -33.25
C SER A 5 -19.90 -3.37 -32.11
N ARG A 6 -18.65 -2.85 -32.19
CA ARG A 6 -18.06 -2.03 -31.11
C ARG A 6 -18.39 -0.52 -31.15
N LYS A 7 -18.99 -0.02 -32.20
CA LYS A 7 -19.25 1.42 -32.37
C LYS A 7 -20.58 1.94 -31.81
N ARG A 8 -21.46 1.08 -31.31
CA ARG A 8 -22.81 1.52 -30.87
C ARG A 8 -22.98 1.70 -29.35
N LEU A 9 -22.00 1.34 -28.51
CA LEU A 9 -22.12 1.46 -27.05
C LEU A 9 -21.49 2.74 -26.47
N VAL A 10 -20.71 3.49 -27.26
CA VAL A 10 -20.04 4.73 -26.79
C VAL A 10 -20.97 5.95 -26.76
N ALA A 11 -22.12 5.89 -27.43
CA ALA A 11 -23.03 7.03 -27.56
C ALA A 11 -24.01 7.23 -26.39
N ALA A 12 -24.08 6.30 -25.43
CA ALA A 12 -25.06 6.37 -24.34
C ALA A 12 -24.53 6.99 -23.03
N LEU A 13 -23.25 7.36 -22.95
CA LEU A 13 -22.64 7.83 -21.68
C LEU A 13 -22.52 9.36 -21.56
N PHE A 14 -23.03 10.14 -22.51
CA PHE A 14 -22.87 11.61 -22.52
C PHE A 14 -24.15 12.42 -22.20
N PHE A 15 -25.19 11.81 -21.61
CA PHE A 15 -26.47 12.51 -21.41
C PHE A 15 -26.86 12.75 -19.95
N PHE A 16 -25.92 12.96 -19.01
CA PHE A 16 -26.27 13.31 -17.62
C PHE A 16 -25.41 14.44 -17.03
N LEU A 17 -25.15 15.48 -17.81
CA LEU A 17 -24.65 16.75 -17.27
C LEU A 17 -25.60 17.88 -17.72
N ALA A 18 -26.81 17.89 -17.18
CA ALA A 18 -27.62 19.09 -17.16
C ALA A 18 -27.15 19.94 -15.96
N PRO A 19 -27.02 21.27 -16.11
CA PRO A 19 -26.65 22.12 -14.98
C PRO A 19 -27.83 22.18 -14.01
N LEU A 20 -27.67 21.53 -12.83
CA LEU A 20 -28.55 21.74 -11.69
C LEU A 20 -28.32 23.17 -11.17
N SER A 21 -29.26 24.05 -11.45
CA SER A 21 -29.35 25.35 -10.79
C SER A 21 -29.59 25.12 -9.29
N LEU A 22 -28.57 25.38 -8.48
CA LEU A 22 -28.63 25.38 -7.02
C LEU A 22 -29.50 26.57 -6.57
N GLY A 23 -30.78 26.33 -6.38
CA GLY A 23 -31.66 27.23 -5.66
C GLY A 23 -31.35 27.13 -4.17
N ALA A 24 -30.95 28.27 -3.57
CA ALA A 24 -30.80 28.39 -2.13
C ALA A 24 -32.17 28.21 -1.47
N THR A 25 -32.36 27.11 -0.74
CA THR A 25 -33.55 26.84 0.08
C THR A 25 -33.24 27.07 1.56
N ALA A 26 -34.23 27.63 2.25
CA ALA A 26 -34.24 27.96 3.65
C ALA A 26 -33.79 26.80 4.55
N LYS A 27 -33.04 27.13 5.61
CA LYS A 27 -32.64 26.19 6.69
C LYS A 27 -33.89 25.57 7.31
N ALA A 28 -34.15 24.31 6.97
CA ALA A 28 -34.95 23.42 7.79
C ALA A 28 -34.07 22.89 8.94
N GLN A 29 -34.67 22.67 10.11
CA GLN A 29 -33.98 22.07 11.26
C GLN A 29 -33.24 20.79 10.81
N GLY A 30 -31.94 20.70 11.17
CA GLY A 30 -31.00 19.75 10.62
C GLY A 30 -31.41 18.30 10.85
N GLY A 31 -31.68 17.60 9.77
CA GLY A 31 -31.60 16.16 9.69
C GLY A 31 -30.19 15.76 9.25
N PHE A 32 -29.83 14.53 9.43
CA PHE A 32 -28.54 13.95 9.05
C PHE A 32 -28.74 12.68 8.21
N ALA A 33 -27.72 12.28 7.43
CA ALA A 33 -27.76 10.99 6.73
C ALA A 33 -27.68 9.86 7.75
N LEU A 34 -28.74 9.07 7.83
CA LEU A 34 -28.84 7.96 8.77
C LEU A 34 -28.17 6.69 8.25
N ASP A 35 -28.31 6.42 6.95
CA ASP A 35 -27.70 5.25 6.35
C ASP A 35 -26.17 5.41 6.29
N ARG A 36 -25.49 4.53 7.01
CA ARG A 36 -24.02 4.48 7.08
C ARG A 36 -23.42 3.42 6.14
N PHE A 37 -24.27 2.63 5.48
CA PHE A 37 -23.81 1.68 4.48
C PHE A 37 -23.37 2.39 3.22
N GLN A 38 -22.12 2.15 2.85
CA GLN A 38 -21.54 2.66 1.61
C GLN A 38 -21.20 1.47 0.72
N PRO A 39 -22.00 1.19 -0.32
CA PRO A 39 -21.70 0.07 -1.19
C PRO A 39 -20.34 0.25 -1.85
N SER A 40 -19.61 -0.86 -1.97
CA SER A 40 -18.37 -0.87 -2.74
C SER A 40 -18.65 -0.51 -4.21
N PRO A 41 -17.71 0.10 -4.94
CA PRO A 41 -17.87 0.39 -6.35
C PRO A 41 -18.29 -0.83 -7.17
N ALA A 42 -19.08 -0.60 -8.24
CA ALA A 42 -19.56 -1.66 -9.11
C ALA A 42 -18.42 -2.57 -9.60
N GLY A 43 -18.56 -3.87 -9.39
CA GLY A 43 -17.57 -4.88 -9.78
C GLY A 43 -16.56 -5.26 -8.70
N ASP A 44 -16.57 -4.61 -7.55
CA ASP A 44 -15.81 -5.06 -6.38
C ASP A 44 -16.38 -6.36 -5.81
N ARG A 45 -15.57 -7.09 -5.03
CA ARG A 45 -15.91 -8.43 -4.56
C ARG A 45 -16.83 -8.48 -3.34
N PHE A 46 -16.85 -7.44 -2.53
CA PHE A 46 -17.65 -7.36 -1.30
C PHE A 46 -18.78 -6.33 -1.45
N PHE A 47 -19.72 -6.29 -0.54
CA PHE A 47 -20.84 -5.36 -0.58
C PHE A 47 -20.46 -3.99 -0.04
N GLY A 48 -19.91 -3.92 1.18
CA GLY A 48 -19.49 -2.68 1.85
C GLY A 48 -17.98 -2.49 1.90
N VAL A 49 -17.20 -3.56 1.77
CA VAL A 49 -15.74 -3.50 1.78
C VAL A 49 -15.20 -3.32 0.36
N GLN A 50 -14.37 -2.30 0.16
CA GLN A 50 -13.85 -1.96 -1.15
C GLN A 50 -12.71 -2.89 -1.57
N GLY A 51 -12.68 -3.30 -2.84
CA GLY A 51 -11.55 -3.98 -3.45
C GLY A 51 -10.47 -3.01 -3.91
N ALA A 52 -9.22 -3.44 -4.00
CA ALA A 52 -8.10 -2.58 -4.40
C ALA A 52 -7.84 -2.57 -5.91
N ASP A 53 -8.35 -3.55 -6.64
CA ASP A 53 -8.00 -3.76 -8.04
C ASP A 53 -9.05 -3.21 -9.01
N PRO A 54 -8.76 -2.12 -9.72
CA PRO A 54 -9.66 -1.59 -10.73
C PRO A 54 -9.65 -2.35 -12.07
N GLY A 55 -8.75 -3.29 -12.30
CA GLY A 55 -8.53 -4.14 -13.48
C GLY A 55 -9.29 -3.84 -14.77
N GLY A 56 -8.56 -3.75 -15.90
CA GLY A 56 -9.09 -3.55 -17.23
C GLY A 56 -8.91 -2.14 -17.82
N HIS A 57 -9.19 -2.01 -19.10
CA HIS A 57 -9.16 -0.73 -19.82
C HIS A 57 -10.46 -0.49 -20.57
N LEU A 58 -11.05 0.69 -20.37
CA LEU A 58 -12.37 1.07 -20.91
C LEU A 58 -13.46 0.05 -20.56
N LEU A 59 -13.39 -0.53 -19.35
CA LEU A 59 -14.38 -1.51 -18.88
C LEU A 59 -15.47 -0.80 -18.07
N PRO A 60 -16.69 -0.69 -18.61
CA PRO A 60 -17.83 -0.19 -17.86
C PRO A 60 -18.35 -1.26 -16.90
N ARG A 61 -18.81 -0.81 -15.73
CA ARG A 61 -19.43 -1.63 -14.70
C ARG A 61 -20.69 -0.93 -14.22
N LEU A 62 -21.73 -1.70 -14.00
CA LEU A 62 -23.02 -1.19 -13.55
C LEU A 62 -23.49 -2.06 -12.39
N MET A 63 -24.06 -1.48 -11.36
CA MET A 63 -24.64 -2.22 -10.24
C MET A 63 -25.94 -1.58 -9.81
N LEU A 64 -26.92 -2.43 -9.58
CA LEU A 64 -28.11 -2.11 -8.80
C LEU A 64 -28.04 -2.93 -7.51
N LEU A 65 -28.07 -2.26 -6.37
CA LEU A 65 -28.02 -2.89 -5.07
C LEU A 65 -29.20 -2.41 -4.23
N ALA A 66 -29.94 -3.34 -3.67
CA ALA A 66 -30.95 -3.10 -2.64
C ALA A 66 -30.32 -3.31 -1.26
N ASP A 67 -30.47 -2.33 -0.38
CA ASP A 67 -30.03 -2.33 0.99
C ASP A 67 -31.24 -2.11 1.90
N TYR A 68 -31.53 -3.12 2.73
CA TYR A 68 -32.61 -3.06 3.72
C TYR A 68 -32.02 -3.04 5.13
N ALA A 69 -32.37 -2.00 5.89
CA ALA A 69 -31.97 -1.81 7.27
C ALA A 69 -33.18 -1.91 8.21
N TYR A 70 -33.14 -2.86 9.14
CA TYR A 70 -34.14 -3.03 10.17
C TYR A 70 -33.72 -2.33 11.45
N ARG A 71 -34.56 -1.39 11.92
CA ARG A 71 -34.36 -0.55 13.12
C ARG A 71 -33.01 0.17 13.12
N PRO A 72 -32.70 0.99 12.10
CA PRO A 72 -31.43 1.72 12.03
C PRO A 72 -31.35 2.91 13.00
N LEU A 73 -32.48 3.38 13.55
CA LEU A 73 -32.49 4.44 14.57
C LEU A 73 -33.49 4.12 15.67
N VAL A 74 -32.95 3.81 16.84
CA VAL A 74 -33.68 3.43 18.04
C VAL A 74 -33.38 4.42 19.17
N LEU A 75 -34.40 4.92 19.83
CA LEU A 75 -34.27 5.72 21.04
C LEU A 75 -34.12 4.77 22.24
N TYR A 76 -33.02 4.92 22.98
CA TYR A 76 -32.77 4.15 24.20
C TYR A 76 -32.98 5.01 25.45
N GLN A 77 -33.26 4.39 26.58
CA GLN A 77 -33.24 5.04 27.89
C GLN A 77 -31.81 5.47 28.26
N GLN A 78 -31.68 6.22 29.35
CA GLN A 78 -30.37 6.64 29.85
C GLN A 78 -29.42 5.48 30.19
N ASP A 79 -29.97 4.27 30.40
CA ASP A 79 -29.18 3.06 30.59
C ASP A 79 -28.48 2.55 29.32
N GLY A 80 -28.81 3.13 28.15
CA GLY A 80 -28.24 2.77 26.85
C GLY A 80 -28.61 1.36 26.38
N THR A 81 -29.48 0.65 27.09
CA THR A 81 -29.82 -0.75 26.80
C THR A 81 -31.30 -0.99 26.54
N THR A 82 -32.17 -0.28 27.24
CA THR A 82 -33.64 -0.42 27.13
C THR A 82 -34.15 0.45 25.98
N ALA A 83 -34.62 -0.17 24.89
CA ALA A 83 -35.24 0.53 23.78
C ALA A 83 -36.58 1.15 24.20
N VAL A 84 -36.75 2.45 23.98
CA VAL A 84 -37.98 3.17 24.24
C VAL A 84 -38.89 3.15 23.02
N ASP A 85 -38.32 3.51 21.85
CA ASP A 85 -39.06 3.64 20.60
C ASP A 85 -38.18 3.52 19.37
N ASN A 86 -38.78 3.32 18.18
CA ASN A 86 -38.10 3.22 16.92
C ASN A 86 -38.39 4.46 16.09
N ILE A 87 -37.44 5.44 16.06
CA ILE A 87 -37.57 6.63 15.22
C ILE A 87 -37.62 6.21 13.75
N VAL A 88 -36.73 5.29 13.35
CA VAL A 88 -36.78 4.62 12.04
C VAL A 88 -36.82 3.11 12.27
N SER A 89 -37.93 2.49 11.87
CA SER A 89 -38.14 1.03 12.04
C SER A 89 -37.64 0.24 10.85
N ASN A 90 -37.84 0.76 9.64
CA ASN A 90 -37.41 0.10 8.40
C ASN A 90 -36.96 1.13 7.39
N GLN A 91 -35.91 0.82 6.69
CA GLN A 91 -35.39 1.63 5.60
C GLN A 91 -34.90 0.75 4.47
N LEU A 92 -35.30 1.05 3.24
CA LEU A 92 -34.86 0.37 2.03
C LEU A 92 -34.29 1.40 1.07
N PHE A 93 -33.02 1.26 0.77
CA PHE A 93 -32.34 1.98 -0.30
C PHE A 93 -32.15 1.12 -1.53
N LEU A 94 -32.23 1.75 -2.69
CA LEU A 94 -31.71 1.22 -3.94
C LEU A 94 -30.52 2.08 -4.37
N HIS A 95 -29.37 1.48 -4.55
CA HIS A 95 -28.15 2.10 -5.04
C HIS A 95 -27.98 1.83 -6.53
N ALA A 96 -27.91 2.86 -7.34
CA ALA A 96 -27.55 2.78 -8.74
C ALA A 96 -26.09 3.23 -8.90
N SER A 97 -25.20 2.27 -9.13
CA SER A 97 -23.77 2.54 -9.21
C SER A 97 -23.24 2.29 -10.61
N VAL A 98 -22.33 3.15 -11.03
CA VAL A 98 -21.59 3.03 -12.29
C VAL A 98 -20.10 3.09 -12.02
N GLY A 99 -19.32 2.40 -12.83
CA GLY A 99 -17.87 2.41 -12.78
C GLY A 99 -17.27 2.35 -14.17
N LEU A 100 -16.12 2.99 -14.35
CA LEU A 100 -15.31 2.90 -15.56
C LEU A 100 -13.85 2.70 -15.18
N THR A 101 -13.30 1.58 -15.60
CA THR A 101 -11.88 1.30 -15.36
C THR A 101 -11.05 1.74 -16.58
N LEU A 102 -9.95 2.43 -16.29
CA LEU A 102 -9.03 2.98 -17.29
C LEU A 102 -7.61 2.50 -17.00
N TRP A 103 -6.89 2.13 -18.08
CA TRP A 103 -5.45 1.80 -18.06
C TRP A 103 -5.03 0.74 -17.02
N ASP A 104 -5.93 -0.19 -16.70
CA ASP A 104 -5.73 -1.22 -15.65
C ASP A 104 -5.37 -0.67 -14.25
N ARG A 105 -5.50 0.64 -14.02
CA ARG A 105 -5.04 1.29 -12.79
C ARG A 105 -6.01 2.29 -12.18
N LEU A 106 -6.87 2.88 -12.97
CA LEU A 106 -7.76 3.95 -12.54
C LEU A 106 -9.21 3.48 -12.61
N LEU A 107 -9.96 3.59 -11.53
CA LEU A 107 -11.41 3.42 -11.49
C LEU A 107 -12.07 4.77 -11.22
N LEU A 108 -12.94 5.20 -12.11
CA LEU A 108 -13.91 6.25 -11.87
C LEU A 108 -15.24 5.60 -11.48
N SER A 109 -15.90 6.11 -10.46
CA SER A 109 -17.17 5.54 -9.97
C SER A 109 -18.14 6.64 -9.56
N ALA A 110 -19.44 6.33 -9.69
CA ALA A 110 -20.49 7.13 -9.09
C ALA A 110 -21.57 6.20 -8.55
N ASP A 111 -22.19 6.60 -7.43
CA ASP A 111 -23.26 5.90 -6.76
C ASP A 111 -24.36 6.86 -6.37
N MET A 112 -25.59 6.56 -6.75
CA MET A 112 -26.78 7.33 -6.42
C MET A 112 -27.73 6.47 -5.60
N PRO A 113 -27.85 6.76 -4.29
CA PRO A 113 -28.80 6.07 -3.42
C PRO A 113 -30.20 6.67 -3.54
N PHE A 114 -31.22 5.81 -3.53
CA PHE A 114 -32.63 6.15 -3.51
C PHE A 114 -33.29 5.47 -2.31
N ALA A 115 -33.69 6.22 -1.31
CA ALA A 115 -34.58 5.71 -0.26
C ALA A 115 -35.97 5.48 -0.88
N VAL A 116 -36.32 4.23 -1.16
CA VAL A 116 -37.62 3.87 -1.74
C VAL A 116 -38.68 3.67 -0.70
N TYR A 117 -38.29 3.26 0.47
CA TYR A 117 -39.21 3.03 1.59
C TYR A 117 -38.53 3.36 2.92
N THR A 118 -39.19 4.14 3.72
CA THR A 118 -38.79 4.43 5.10
C THR A 118 -40.05 4.47 5.96
N SER A 119 -40.00 3.80 7.12
CA SER A 119 -41.07 3.80 8.12
C SER A 119 -40.50 3.96 9.52
N GLY A 120 -41.27 4.57 10.39
CA GLY A 120 -40.87 4.78 11.77
C GLY A 120 -41.96 5.51 12.55
N GLN A 121 -41.64 5.91 13.77
CA GLN A 121 -42.53 6.63 14.68
C GLN A 121 -41.96 8.04 14.94
N SER A 122 -42.76 8.93 15.52
CA SER A 122 -42.33 10.28 15.88
C SER A 122 -42.34 10.47 17.41
N PRO A 123 -41.44 9.80 18.13
CA PRO A 123 -41.37 9.94 19.57
C PRO A 123 -40.81 11.33 19.94
N GLN A 124 -41.37 11.95 20.94
CA GLN A 124 -40.86 13.17 21.58
C GLN A 124 -40.54 14.34 20.58
N GLY A 125 -41.29 14.45 19.48
CA GLY A 125 -41.14 15.55 18.52
C GLY A 125 -40.10 15.34 17.43
N PHE A 126 -39.46 14.18 17.36
CA PHE A 126 -38.63 13.80 16.20
C PHE A 126 -39.52 13.52 14.99
N PRO A 127 -39.22 14.12 13.81
CA PRO A 127 -39.98 13.81 12.61
C PRO A 127 -39.74 12.34 12.20
N SER A 128 -40.84 11.61 11.96
CA SER A 128 -40.75 10.30 11.34
C SER A 128 -40.64 10.46 9.83
N PRO A 129 -39.59 9.94 9.21
CA PRO A 129 -39.48 10.02 7.76
C PRO A 129 -40.56 9.13 7.12
N SER A 130 -41.20 9.62 6.09
CA SER A 130 -42.13 8.84 5.29
C SER A 130 -41.93 9.14 3.80
N GLY A 131 -42.10 8.13 2.94
CA GLY A 131 -42.01 8.23 1.50
C GLY A 131 -40.59 8.18 0.94
N ALA A 132 -40.48 8.25 -0.38
CA ALA A 132 -39.23 8.14 -1.10
C ALA A 132 -38.40 9.44 -1.06
N ALA A 133 -37.06 9.30 -1.12
CA ALA A 133 -36.13 10.40 -1.17
C ALA A 133 -34.86 10.00 -1.96
N LEU A 134 -34.20 10.98 -2.55
CA LEU A 134 -32.83 10.82 -3.01
C LEU A 134 -31.87 10.86 -1.81
N GLY A 135 -30.81 10.06 -1.86
CA GLY A 135 -29.67 10.23 -1.00
C GLY A 135 -28.57 11.09 -1.63
N ASP A 136 -27.41 11.16 -0.99
CA ASP A 136 -26.29 11.95 -1.50
C ASP A 136 -25.55 11.22 -2.61
N LEU A 137 -25.35 11.90 -3.73
CA LEU A 137 -24.53 11.37 -4.82
C LEU A 137 -23.08 11.25 -4.36
N ARG A 138 -22.52 10.06 -4.48
CA ARG A 138 -21.10 9.78 -4.22
C ARG A 138 -20.36 9.61 -5.54
N ALA A 139 -19.39 10.46 -5.82
CA ALA A 139 -18.44 10.32 -6.94
C ALA A 139 -17.08 9.88 -6.38
N GLY A 140 -16.41 8.95 -7.05
CA GLY A 140 -15.18 8.38 -6.56
C GLY A 140 -14.12 8.15 -7.63
N VAL A 141 -12.87 8.23 -7.20
CA VAL A 141 -11.70 7.85 -7.96
C VAL A 141 -10.87 6.88 -7.13
N ARG A 142 -10.37 5.81 -7.75
CA ARG A 142 -9.44 4.86 -7.11
C ARG A 142 -8.30 4.55 -8.04
N VAL A 143 -7.06 4.67 -7.53
CA VAL A 143 -5.83 4.44 -8.27
C VAL A 143 -5.06 3.31 -7.63
N ARG A 144 -4.71 2.29 -8.40
CA ARG A 144 -3.82 1.22 -7.97
C ARG A 144 -2.38 1.74 -7.88
N LEU A 145 -1.80 1.68 -6.69
CA LEU A 145 -0.45 2.13 -6.41
C LEU A 145 0.57 0.99 -6.59
N LEU A 146 0.27 -0.19 -5.99
CA LEU A 146 1.16 -1.35 -5.96
C LEU A 146 0.38 -2.63 -6.27
N GLY A 147 1.10 -3.64 -6.75
CA GLY A 147 0.54 -4.95 -7.10
C GLY A 147 0.03 -5.02 -8.54
N GLU A 148 -0.19 -6.22 -9.02
CA GLU A 148 -0.78 -6.50 -10.32
C GLU A 148 -2.25 -6.90 -10.17
N ASN A 149 -3.01 -6.85 -11.28
CA ASN A 149 -4.39 -7.27 -11.30
C ASN A 149 -4.53 -8.70 -10.76
N ARG A 150 -5.38 -8.87 -9.72
CA ARG A 150 -5.67 -10.17 -9.10
C ARG A 150 -4.46 -10.87 -8.49
N SER A 151 -3.46 -10.12 -8.07
CA SER A 151 -2.35 -10.65 -7.30
C SER A 151 -2.73 -10.85 -5.83
N LEU A 152 -1.85 -11.53 -5.09
CA LEU A 152 -2.03 -11.77 -3.66
C LEU A 152 -2.05 -10.49 -2.83
N ALA A 153 -1.51 -9.38 -3.33
CA ALA A 153 -1.57 -8.09 -2.64
C ALA A 153 -1.60 -6.93 -3.64
N VAL A 154 -2.65 -6.13 -3.56
CA VAL A 154 -2.88 -4.92 -4.34
C VAL A 154 -3.18 -3.78 -3.40
N LEU A 155 -2.43 -2.69 -3.49
CA LEU A 155 -2.66 -1.48 -2.72
C LEU A 155 -3.18 -0.37 -3.63
N SER A 156 -4.29 0.25 -3.24
CA SER A 156 -4.88 1.39 -3.95
C SER A 156 -5.16 2.56 -3.02
N LEU A 157 -5.09 3.76 -3.57
CA LEU A 157 -5.59 4.99 -2.96
C LEU A 157 -6.94 5.31 -3.59
N ALA A 158 -7.95 5.55 -2.77
CA ALA A 158 -9.27 5.98 -3.18
C ALA A 158 -9.60 7.38 -2.62
N GLY A 159 -10.43 8.11 -3.32
CA GLY A 159 -11.00 9.36 -2.88
C GLY A 159 -12.44 9.48 -3.34
N TYR A 160 -13.31 9.88 -2.44
CA TYR A 160 -14.73 10.07 -2.71
C TYR A 160 -15.15 11.49 -2.37
N VAL A 161 -16.08 12.03 -3.14
CA VAL A 161 -16.77 13.28 -2.88
C VAL A 161 -18.26 12.97 -2.80
N PHE A 162 -18.89 13.44 -1.74
CA PHE A 162 -20.34 13.36 -1.54
C PHE A 162 -20.96 14.71 -1.86
N VAL A 163 -21.95 14.68 -2.72
CA VAL A 163 -22.69 15.87 -3.14
C VAL A 163 -24.07 15.83 -2.47
N PRO A 164 -24.50 16.88 -1.76
CA PRO A 164 -25.72 16.87 -0.95
C PRO A 164 -26.99 16.96 -1.82
N THR A 165 -27.25 15.88 -2.57
CA THR A 165 -28.49 15.73 -3.35
C THR A 165 -29.63 15.14 -2.52
N GLY A 166 -29.30 14.60 -1.35
CA GLY A 166 -30.21 13.92 -0.44
C GLY A 166 -31.06 14.89 0.37
N LYS A 167 -32.19 14.37 0.85
CA LYS A 167 -33.12 15.13 1.70
C LYS A 167 -32.83 14.86 3.18
N GLN A 168 -32.42 15.91 3.90
CA GLN A 168 -32.12 15.85 5.34
C GLN A 168 -33.36 15.54 6.18
N ASP A 169 -34.52 16.12 5.85
CA ASP A 169 -35.80 15.89 6.54
C ASP A 169 -36.29 14.43 6.46
N LYS A 170 -35.68 13.63 5.58
CA LYS A 170 -35.94 12.20 5.39
C LYS A 170 -34.77 11.30 5.80
N TYR A 171 -33.78 11.84 6.51
CA TYR A 171 -32.56 11.13 6.93
C TYR A 171 -31.79 10.49 5.77
N ALA A 172 -31.92 11.05 4.55
CA ALA A 172 -31.33 10.52 3.35
C ALA A 172 -30.13 11.33 2.82
N GLY A 173 -29.80 12.48 3.42
CA GLY A 173 -28.69 13.33 2.98
C GLY A 173 -27.96 14.02 4.12
N SER A 174 -26.68 14.32 3.91
CA SER A 174 -25.80 15.02 4.84
C SER A 174 -26.01 16.54 4.85
N GLY A 175 -26.48 17.08 3.73
CA GLY A 175 -26.71 18.53 3.55
C GLY A 175 -25.46 19.34 3.24
N GLU A 176 -24.28 18.73 3.18
CA GLU A 176 -23.03 19.40 2.84
C GLU A 176 -22.15 18.57 1.90
N VAL A 177 -21.27 19.24 1.17
CA VAL A 177 -20.25 18.57 0.37
C VAL A 177 -19.12 18.15 1.30
N HIS A 178 -18.76 16.86 1.26
CA HIS A 178 -17.62 16.36 2.01
C HIS A 178 -16.81 15.36 1.20
N GLY A 179 -15.59 15.08 1.67
CA GLY A 179 -14.65 14.18 1.01
C GLY A 179 -14.21 13.04 1.91
N MET A 180 -13.91 11.90 1.31
CA MET A 180 -13.40 10.74 2.03
C MET A 180 -12.21 10.13 1.29
N PRO A 181 -10.96 10.50 1.63
CA PRO A 181 -9.78 9.75 1.23
C PRO A 181 -9.75 8.39 1.95
N ALA A 182 -9.30 7.35 1.23
CA ALA A 182 -9.19 6.01 1.78
C ALA A 182 -8.02 5.24 1.18
N LEU A 183 -7.43 4.33 1.97
CA LEU A 183 -6.49 3.31 1.52
C LEU A 183 -7.21 1.96 1.45
N VAL A 184 -6.92 1.22 0.41
CA VAL A 184 -7.51 -0.08 0.14
C VAL A 184 -6.41 -1.08 -0.16
N LEU A 185 -6.34 -2.14 0.63
CA LEU A 185 -5.48 -3.30 0.42
C LEU A 185 -6.38 -4.50 0.13
N ALA A 186 -6.18 -5.17 -0.99
CA ALA A 186 -6.91 -6.38 -1.29
C ALA A 186 -6.02 -7.37 -2.04
N GLY A 187 -6.44 -8.62 -2.08
CA GLY A 187 -5.76 -9.67 -2.83
C GLY A 187 -6.66 -10.87 -3.04
N GLU A 188 -6.26 -11.68 -4.00
CA GLU A 188 -6.94 -12.94 -4.27
C GLU A 188 -5.96 -13.98 -4.83
N ASP A 189 -6.27 -15.25 -4.56
CA ASP A 189 -5.73 -16.39 -5.26
C ASP A 189 -6.85 -17.19 -5.95
N ASP A 190 -6.67 -18.48 -6.19
CA ASP A 190 -7.68 -19.30 -6.83
C ASP A 190 -8.81 -19.71 -5.89
N SER A 191 -8.62 -19.65 -4.58
CA SER A 191 -9.51 -20.17 -3.55
C SER A 191 -9.99 -19.11 -2.55
N LEU A 192 -9.25 -18.03 -2.40
CA LEU A 192 -9.47 -17.01 -1.38
C LEU A 192 -9.40 -15.61 -1.97
N ALA A 193 -10.27 -14.72 -1.50
CA ALA A 193 -10.17 -13.28 -1.70
C ALA A 193 -10.27 -12.56 -0.36
N TYR A 194 -9.55 -11.46 -0.21
CA TYR A 194 -9.64 -10.60 0.95
C TYR A 194 -9.58 -9.14 0.55
N ALA A 195 -10.11 -8.27 1.40
CA ALA A 195 -9.96 -6.83 1.28
C ALA A 195 -9.94 -6.18 2.67
N LEU A 196 -9.15 -5.13 2.81
CA LEU A 196 -9.05 -4.26 3.97
C LEU A 196 -9.06 -2.82 3.47
N ASN A 197 -9.86 -1.97 4.09
CA ASN A 197 -9.85 -0.54 3.79
C ASN A 197 -9.96 0.31 5.04
N ALA A 198 -9.38 1.49 4.96
CA ALA A 198 -9.48 2.52 5.99
C ALA A 198 -9.50 3.89 5.32
N GLY A 199 -10.41 4.75 5.75
CA GLY A 199 -10.59 6.11 5.23
C GLY A 199 -10.97 7.09 6.33
N VAL A 200 -10.99 8.36 5.97
CA VAL A 200 -11.44 9.44 6.85
C VAL A 200 -12.50 10.23 6.11
N ASP A 201 -13.72 10.19 6.61
CA ASP A 201 -14.81 11.05 6.15
C ASP A 201 -14.69 12.42 6.81
N LEU A 202 -14.52 13.44 5.99
CA LEU A 202 -14.29 14.82 6.42
C LEU A 202 -15.61 15.62 6.59
N ALA A 203 -16.75 14.92 6.68
CA ALA A 203 -18.04 15.57 6.95
C ALA A 203 -18.01 16.27 8.31
N LYS A 204 -18.63 17.46 8.37
CA LYS A 204 -18.91 18.18 9.61
C LYS A 204 -20.39 18.00 9.90
N GLN A 205 -20.77 16.86 10.45
CA GLN A 205 -22.17 16.57 10.72
C GLN A 205 -22.66 17.33 11.96
N ASP A 206 -23.91 17.79 11.91
CA ASP A 206 -24.68 18.22 13.07
C ASP A 206 -25.58 17.04 13.48
N ASP A 207 -25.52 16.63 14.74
CA ASP A 207 -26.33 15.52 15.26
C ASP A 207 -27.82 15.87 15.46
N GLY A 208 -28.21 17.05 15.02
CA GLY A 208 -29.56 17.60 15.22
C GLY A 208 -29.81 18.20 16.62
N SER A 209 -28.85 18.03 17.55
CA SER A 209 -28.88 18.69 18.87
C SER A 209 -28.10 20.00 18.87
N GLY A 210 -27.43 20.33 17.77
CA GLY A 210 -26.53 21.48 17.64
C GLY A 210 -25.06 21.15 18.00
N ALA A 211 -24.76 19.92 18.36
CA ALA A 211 -23.38 19.45 18.54
C ALA A 211 -22.75 19.18 17.17
N LYS A 212 -21.62 19.83 16.90
CA LYS A 212 -20.84 19.58 15.68
C LYS A 212 -20.02 18.32 15.84
N LEU A 213 -20.41 17.27 15.13
CA LEU A 213 -19.60 16.06 14.99
C LEU A 213 -18.44 16.34 14.06
N GLY A 214 -17.26 15.83 14.40
CA GLY A 214 -16.05 15.99 13.59
C GLY A 214 -15.92 14.92 12.51
N ALA A 215 -14.68 14.69 12.05
CA ALA A 215 -14.38 13.68 11.04
C ALA A 215 -14.61 12.24 11.58
N ASP A 216 -15.15 11.39 10.72
CA ASP A 216 -15.33 9.95 10.99
C ASP A 216 -14.20 9.12 10.36
N MET A 217 -13.69 8.15 11.08
CA MET A 217 -12.87 7.09 10.50
C MET A 217 -13.77 6.00 9.95
N SER A 218 -13.66 5.69 8.67
CA SER A 218 -14.27 4.51 8.04
C SER A 218 -13.26 3.37 7.96
N PHE A 219 -13.70 2.15 8.19
CA PHE A 219 -12.85 0.97 8.09
C PHE A 219 -13.67 -0.24 7.67
N GLY A 220 -13.01 -1.21 7.04
CA GLY A 220 -13.65 -2.44 6.64
C GLY A 220 -12.65 -3.55 6.36
N GLY A 221 -13.10 -4.78 6.53
CA GLY A 221 -12.36 -5.98 6.21
C GLY A 221 -13.30 -7.10 5.77
N GLY A 222 -12.92 -7.80 4.72
CA GLY A 222 -13.66 -8.93 4.19
C GLY A 222 -12.73 -10.06 3.79
N ILE A 223 -13.22 -11.28 3.94
CA ILE A 223 -12.56 -12.49 3.47
C ILE A 223 -13.61 -13.40 2.86
N ALA A 224 -13.31 -14.03 1.74
CA ALA A 224 -14.25 -14.88 1.05
C ALA A 224 -13.57 -16.08 0.39
N LEU A 225 -14.21 -17.22 0.45
CA LEU A 225 -13.85 -18.41 -0.30
C LEU A 225 -14.35 -18.27 -1.74
N LEU A 226 -13.52 -18.64 -2.67
CA LEU A 226 -13.79 -18.68 -4.09
C LEU A 226 -13.92 -20.14 -4.53
N ALA A 227 -14.95 -20.44 -5.30
CA ALA A 227 -15.22 -21.78 -5.83
C ALA A 227 -15.70 -21.69 -7.28
N MET A 228 -15.75 -22.83 -7.99
CA MET A 228 -16.27 -22.95 -9.35
C MET A 228 -15.56 -21.97 -10.32
N ASP A 229 -14.22 -21.98 -10.35
CA ASP A 229 -13.42 -21.05 -11.13
C ASP A 229 -13.73 -19.57 -10.83
N LYS A 230 -13.87 -19.27 -9.55
CA LYS A 230 -14.23 -17.92 -9.03
C LYS A 230 -15.62 -17.43 -9.43
N MET A 231 -16.50 -18.33 -9.93
CA MET A 231 -17.90 -17.99 -10.19
C MET A 231 -18.71 -17.86 -8.90
N LEU A 232 -18.42 -18.68 -7.89
CA LEU A 232 -19.06 -18.61 -6.57
C LEU A 232 -18.09 -18.00 -5.56
N GLN A 233 -18.57 -17.02 -4.83
CA GLN A 233 -17.87 -16.39 -3.71
C GLN A 233 -18.78 -16.41 -2.49
N ILE A 234 -18.26 -16.86 -1.33
CA ILE A 234 -18.98 -16.82 -0.05
C ILE A 234 -18.02 -16.38 1.04
N GLY A 235 -18.41 -15.40 1.84
CA GLY A 235 -17.59 -15.00 2.97
C GLY A 235 -18.17 -13.85 3.79
N PRO A 236 -17.64 -13.66 4.99
CA PRO A 236 -17.97 -12.53 5.84
C PRO A 236 -17.25 -11.25 5.41
N GLU A 237 -17.92 -10.15 5.68
CA GLU A 237 -17.33 -8.81 5.69
C GLU A 237 -17.78 -8.05 6.93
N VAL A 238 -16.90 -7.24 7.47
CA VAL A 238 -17.15 -6.35 8.61
C VAL A 238 -16.73 -4.95 8.20
N TYR A 239 -17.57 -3.98 8.43
CA TYR A 239 -17.31 -2.59 8.11
C TYR A 239 -17.94 -1.67 9.14
N GLY A 240 -17.45 -0.45 9.22
CA GLY A 240 -17.98 0.51 10.16
C GLY A 240 -17.35 1.87 10.05
N THR A 241 -17.90 2.78 10.85
CA THR A 241 -17.38 4.13 11.06
C THR A 241 -17.29 4.44 12.54
N THR A 242 -16.36 5.29 12.92
CA THR A 242 -16.26 5.82 14.28
C THR A 242 -15.85 7.27 14.26
N LEU A 243 -16.47 8.08 15.09
CA LEU A 243 -16.12 9.49 15.23
C LEU A 243 -14.69 9.63 15.76
N MET A 244 -13.84 10.36 15.04
CA MET A 244 -12.44 10.58 15.40
C MET A 244 -12.22 11.83 16.25
N THR A 245 -13.01 12.89 16.01
CA THR A 245 -12.79 14.20 16.61
C THR A 245 -14.11 14.77 17.13
N GLY A 246 -14.09 15.44 18.26
CA GLY A 246 -15.25 16.00 18.91
C GLY A 246 -15.64 15.29 20.20
N GLU A 247 -16.72 15.73 20.84
CA GLU A 247 -17.24 15.07 22.03
C GLU A 247 -17.80 13.68 21.68
N GLY A 248 -17.46 12.67 22.48
CA GLY A 248 -17.88 11.30 22.24
C GLY A 248 -17.06 10.53 21.21
N SER A 249 -15.87 11.01 20.80
CA SER A 249 -14.96 10.27 19.91
C SER A 249 -14.64 8.88 20.44
N PHE A 250 -14.69 7.88 19.54
CA PHE A 250 -14.42 6.46 19.84
C PHE A 250 -15.31 5.83 20.93
N THR A 251 -16.53 6.33 21.10
CA THR A 251 -17.51 5.74 22.02
C THR A 251 -18.40 4.72 21.30
N LYS A 252 -19.10 3.90 22.08
CA LYS A 252 -20.07 2.92 21.53
C LYS A 252 -21.24 3.61 20.79
N ALA A 253 -21.62 4.81 21.21
CA ALA A 253 -22.71 5.56 20.62
C ALA A 253 -22.35 6.16 19.25
N THR A 254 -21.08 6.50 19.05
CA THR A 254 -20.55 7.10 17.82
C THR A 254 -19.81 6.13 16.93
N THR A 255 -19.82 4.83 17.28
CA THR A 255 -19.19 3.76 16.50
C THR A 255 -20.26 2.88 15.88
N ASN A 256 -20.31 2.87 14.56
CA ASN A 256 -21.13 1.96 13.77
C ASN A 256 -20.25 0.79 13.33
N LEU A 257 -20.66 -0.42 13.66
CA LEU A 257 -19.98 -1.64 13.24
C LEU A 257 -21.03 -2.66 12.84
N GLU A 258 -20.91 -3.16 11.63
CA GLU A 258 -21.82 -4.14 11.04
C GLU A 258 -21.02 -5.30 10.45
N ALA A 259 -21.63 -6.47 10.44
CA ALA A 259 -21.10 -7.65 9.75
C ALA A 259 -22.14 -8.19 8.77
N ILE A 260 -21.69 -8.62 7.61
CA ILE A 260 -22.53 -9.29 6.61
C ILE A 260 -21.86 -10.61 6.24
N LEU A 261 -22.64 -11.69 6.25
CA LEU A 261 -22.27 -12.90 5.54
C LEU A 261 -22.91 -12.83 4.16
N GLY A 262 -22.06 -12.80 3.13
CA GLY A 262 -22.48 -12.62 1.76
C GLY A 262 -22.11 -13.77 0.84
N ALA A 263 -22.94 -13.98 -0.18
CA ALA A 263 -22.67 -14.86 -1.30
C ALA A 263 -22.83 -14.08 -2.62
N ARG A 264 -21.96 -14.35 -3.57
CA ARG A 264 -22.04 -13.81 -4.92
C ARG A 264 -21.86 -14.92 -5.94
N PHE A 265 -22.68 -14.89 -6.97
CA PHE A 265 -22.64 -15.87 -8.05
C PHE A 265 -22.57 -15.17 -9.40
N ARG A 266 -21.59 -15.55 -10.20
CA ARG A 266 -21.31 -14.98 -11.52
C ARG A 266 -21.85 -15.89 -12.63
N VAL A 267 -22.57 -15.28 -13.56
CA VAL A 267 -23.01 -15.92 -14.82
C VAL A 267 -22.57 -15.01 -15.98
N GLY A 268 -21.49 -15.40 -16.65
CA GLY A 268 -20.90 -14.55 -17.69
C GLY A 268 -20.42 -13.20 -17.09
N ASP A 269 -20.95 -12.11 -17.63
CA ASP A 269 -20.64 -10.75 -17.17
C ASP A 269 -21.55 -10.26 -16.04
N LEU A 270 -22.56 -11.02 -15.67
CA LEU A 270 -23.46 -10.67 -14.57
C LEU A 270 -23.04 -11.35 -13.27
N VAL A 271 -23.12 -10.60 -12.19
CA VAL A 271 -22.88 -11.07 -10.81
C VAL A 271 -24.11 -10.79 -9.97
N PHE A 272 -24.68 -11.82 -9.41
CA PHE A 272 -25.79 -11.77 -8.46
C PHE A 272 -25.22 -11.87 -7.06
N GLY A 273 -25.63 -11.01 -6.15
CA GLY A 273 -25.18 -10.98 -4.78
C GLY A 273 -26.35 -10.99 -3.80
N LEU A 274 -26.19 -11.72 -2.71
CA LEU A 274 -27.10 -11.73 -1.57
C LEU A 274 -26.29 -11.78 -0.28
N GLY A 275 -26.67 -11.00 0.70
CA GLY A 275 -26.00 -10.99 2.00
C GLY A 275 -26.92 -10.47 3.10
N ALA A 276 -26.64 -10.89 4.32
CA ALA A 276 -27.32 -10.37 5.50
C ALA A 276 -26.42 -10.49 6.73
N GLY A 277 -26.71 -9.66 7.72
CA GLY A 277 -26.00 -9.74 8.99
C GLY A 277 -26.45 -8.73 10.03
N PRO A 278 -25.95 -8.85 11.26
CA PRO A 278 -26.32 -7.98 12.36
C PRO A 278 -25.48 -6.69 12.39
N GLY A 279 -26.06 -5.64 12.96
CA GLY A 279 -25.30 -4.58 13.59
C GLY A 279 -24.65 -5.07 14.87
N ILE A 280 -23.34 -4.85 15.00
CA ILE A 280 -22.55 -5.30 16.16
C ILE A 280 -22.61 -4.26 17.27
N THR A 281 -22.58 -2.99 16.91
CA THR A 281 -22.70 -1.86 17.85
C THR A 281 -24.12 -1.31 17.84
N ARG A 282 -24.36 -0.32 18.70
CA ARG A 282 -25.64 0.44 18.75
C ARG A 282 -25.42 1.92 18.42
N GLY A 283 -24.42 2.21 17.58
CA GLY A 283 -24.18 3.58 17.11
C GLY A 283 -25.33 4.09 16.24
N ILE A 284 -25.46 5.40 16.14
CA ILE A 284 -26.49 6.06 15.32
C ILE A 284 -26.37 5.60 13.87
N GLY A 285 -27.44 5.02 13.31
CA GLY A 285 -27.45 4.48 11.94
C GLY A 285 -27.05 3.01 11.83
N THR A 286 -26.69 2.33 12.94
CA THR A 286 -26.43 0.89 12.95
C THR A 286 -27.76 0.13 13.04
N PRO A 287 -28.18 -0.64 12.02
CA PRO A 287 -29.41 -1.41 12.07
C PRO A 287 -29.26 -2.63 13.00
N THR A 288 -30.36 -3.14 13.50
CA THR A 288 -30.36 -4.45 14.20
C THR A 288 -29.94 -5.58 13.23
N VAL A 289 -30.45 -5.51 11.99
CA VAL A 289 -30.12 -6.45 10.91
C VAL A 289 -30.09 -5.67 9.60
N ARG A 290 -29.11 -5.94 8.76
CA ARG A 290 -29.05 -5.49 7.38
C ARG A 290 -29.19 -6.67 6.42
N GLY A 291 -29.94 -6.46 5.34
CA GLY A 291 -30.00 -7.36 4.20
C GLY A 291 -29.61 -6.63 2.93
N VAL A 292 -28.81 -7.24 2.09
CA VAL A 292 -28.38 -6.67 0.81
C VAL A 292 -28.62 -7.66 -0.32
N ALA A 293 -29.04 -7.14 -1.47
CA ALA A 293 -29.16 -7.90 -2.70
C ALA A 293 -28.64 -7.08 -3.86
N SER A 294 -27.89 -7.66 -4.80
CA SER A 294 -27.31 -6.91 -5.92
C SER A 294 -27.33 -7.67 -7.22
N ILE A 295 -27.44 -6.92 -8.30
CA ILE A 295 -27.17 -7.37 -9.67
C ILE A 295 -26.11 -6.43 -10.24
N THR A 296 -24.99 -6.98 -10.70
CA THR A 296 -23.86 -6.21 -11.18
C THR A 296 -23.47 -6.71 -12.57
N TYR A 297 -23.39 -5.80 -13.53
CA TYR A 297 -22.68 -6.03 -14.79
C TYR A 297 -21.21 -5.68 -14.59
N ALA A 298 -20.34 -6.68 -14.66
CA ALA A 298 -18.91 -6.55 -14.43
C ALA A 298 -18.16 -7.50 -15.36
N PRO A 299 -17.89 -7.08 -16.60
CA PRO A 299 -17.20 -7.92 -17.56
C PRO A 299 -15.77 -8.24 -17.11
N TRP A 300 -15.32 -9.45 -17.45
CA TRP A 300 -13.94 -9.84 -17.22
C TRP A 300 -12.99 -9.01 -18.11
N PRO A 301 -11.83 -8.57 -17.59
CA PRO A 301 -10.79 -8.04 -18.47
C PRO A 301 -10.45 -9.06 -19.55
N PRO A 302 -10.26 -8.65 -20.81
CA PRO A 302 -9.86 -9.56 -21.87
C PRO A 302 -8.54 -10.23 -21.50
N LYS A 303 -8.45 -11.55 -21.71
CA LYS A 303 -7.17 -12.26 -21.53
C LYS A 303 -6.11 -11.61 -22.42
N PRO A 304 -4.86 -11.45 -21.93
CA PRO A 304 -3.76 -11.00 -22.79
C PRO A 304 -3.73 -11.86 -24.06
N ALA A 305 -3.58 -11.22 -25.21
CA ALA A 305 -3.44 -11.94 -26.47
C ALA A 305 -2.25 -12.90 -26.35
N PRO A 306 -2.38 -14.16 -26.80
CA PRO A 306 -1.23 -15.06 -26.84
C PRO A 306 -0.12 -14.41 -27.67
N PRO A 307 1.16 -14.63 -27.28
CA PRO A 307 2.27 -14.09 -28.05
C PRO A 307 2.15 -14.51 -29.51
N PRO A 308 2.52 -13.65 -30.46
CA PRO A 308 2.42 -13.99 -31.87
C PRO A 308 3.21 -15.27 -32.15
N PRO A 309 2.69 -16.17 -33.00
CA PRO A 309 3.38 -17.40 -33.34
C PRO A 309 4.75 -17.09 -33.95
N PRO A 310 5.79 -17.88 -33.62
CA PRO A 310 7.12 -17.65 -34.16
C PRO A 310 7.10 -17.64 -35.69
N PRO A 311 7.86 -16.77 -36.35
CA PRO A 311 7.84 -16.64 -37.80
C PRO A 311 8.25 -17.95 -38.47
N LYS A 312 7.51 -18.35 -39.51
CA LYS A 312 7.77 -19.58 -40.27
C LYS A 312 9.16 -19.55 -40.88
N LYS A 313 9.94 -20.62 -40.65
CA LYS A 313 11.29 -20.83 -41.20
C LYS A 313 11.26 -20.73 -42.74
N LYS A 314 12.05 -19.81 -43.31
CA LYS A 314 12.35 -19.75 -44.73
C LYS A 314 13.36 -20.82 -45.11
N VAL A 315 13.25 -21.35 -46.32
CA VAL A 315 14.09 -22.41 -46.91
C VAL A 315 15.55 -21.98 -46.94
N ALA A 316 16.44 -22.94 -46.63
CA ALA A 316 17.86 -22.68 -46.40
C ALA A 316 18.62 -22.30 -47.69
N PRO A 317 19.49 -21.31 -47.64
CA PRO A 317 20.47 -21.00 -48.69
C PRO A 317 21.63 -22.01 -48.75
N PRO A 318 22.51 -21.95 -49.77
CA PRO A 318 23.60 -22.89 -49.97
C PRO A 318 24.53 -23.00 -48.74
N PRO A 319 25.32 -24.08 -48.61
CA PRO A 319 26.10 -24.31 -47.42
C PRO A 319 27.08 -23.17 -47.12
N ASP A 320 26.86 -22.61 -46.00
CA ASP A 320 27.59 -21.56 -45.31
C ASP A 320 27.53 -22.05 -43.85
N ARG A 321 28.61 -22.77 -43.46
CA ARG A 321 28.62 -23.63 -42.28
C ARG A 321 28.58 -22.84 -40.99
N ASP A 322 29.32 -21.75 -40.98
CA ASP A 322 29.40 -20.81 -39.86
C ASP A 322 28.45 -19.63 -40.00
N LYS A 323 27.81 -19.43 -41.19
CA LYS A 323 26.77 -18.44 -41.46
C LYS A 323 27.23 -16.99 -41.41
N ASP A 324 28.46 -16.73 -41.78
CA ASP A 324 28.98 -15.37 -41.85
C ASP A 324 28.63 -14.61 -43.14
N GLY A 325 27.93 -15.29 -44.07
CA GLY A 325 27.53 -14.77 -45.37
C GLY A 325 28.57 -14.98 -46.46
N ILE A 326 29.65 -15.70 -46.17
CA ILE A 326 30.67 -16.15 -47.08
C ILE A 326 30.49 -17.65 -47.22
N TYR A 327 30.25 -18.14 -48.46
CA TYR A 327 30.04 -19.59 -48.65
C TYR A 327 31.32 -20.37 -48.42
N ASP A 328 31.23 -21.57 -47.82
CA ASP A 328 32.33 -22.44 -47.43
C ASP A 328 33.44 -22.55 -48.48
N LYS A 329 33.14 -22.46 -49.79
CA LYS A 329 34.12 -22.58 -50.87
C LYS A 329 35.02 -21.35 -51.03
N ASN A 330 34.61 -20.20 -50.48
CA ASN A 330 35.33 -18.90 -50.59
C ASN A 330 35.77 -18.41 -49.20
N ASP A 331 35.63 -19.25 -48.20
CA ASP A 331 35.90 -18.97 -46.81
C ASP A 331 37.18 -19.66 -46.37
N ALA A 332 38.12 -18.91 -45.79
CA ALA A 332 39.35 -19.41 -45.26
C ALA A 332 39.18 -20.09 -43.88
N CYS A 333 38.09 -19.75 -43.17
CA CYS A 333 37.74 -20.27 -41.86
C CYS A 333 36.30 -20.83 -41.84
N PRO A 334 35.92 -21.87 -42.64
CA PRO A 334 34.53 -22.25 -42.88
C PRO A 334 33.74 -22.75 -41.69
N ASP A 335 34.34 -22.88 -40.53
CA ASP A 335 33.76 -23.34 -39.28
C ASP A 335 33.75 -22.23 -38.20
N GLU A 336 34.29 -21.02 -38.50
CA GLU A 336 34.40 -19.92 -37.58
C GLU A 336 33.93 -18.62 -38.26
N PRO A 337 32.76 -18.07 -37.91
CA PRO A 337 32.21 -16.88 -38.52
C PRO A 337 33.19 -15.71 -38.52
N GLY A 338 33.42 -15.15 -39.70
CA GLY A 338 34.37 -14.08 -39.83
C GLY A 338 33.83 -12.88 -40.63
N VAL A 339 34.77 -12.07 -41.18
CA VAL A 339 34.43 -10.91 -41.96
C VAL A 339 35.02 -11.01 -43.36
N LYS A 340 34.34 -10.37 -44.33
CA LYS A 340 34.83 -10.32 -45.69
C LYS A 340 36.15 -9.56 -45.77
N SER A 341 37.17 -10.19 -46.37
CA SER A 341 38.49 -9.61 -46.61
C SER A 341 38.86 -9.74 -48.09
N ASP A 342 39.63 -8.80 -48.60
CA ASP A 342 40.23 -8.87 -49.92
C ASP A 342 41.44 -9.83 -49.92
N ASP A 343 41.93 -10.21 -48.78
CA ASP A 343 42.98 -11.23 -48.61
C ASP A 343 42.31 -12.64 -48.54
N PRO A 344 42.57 -13.50 -49.54
CA PRO A 344 41.96 -14.83 -49.57
C PRO A 344 42.28 -15.73 -48.38
N GLU A 345 43.38 -15.47 -47.66
CA GLU A 345 43.78 -16.26 -46.47
C GLU A 345 43.11 -15.77 -45.20
N LYS A 346 42.40 -14.61 -45.25
CA LYS A 346 41.68 -14.01 -44.14
C LYS A 346 40.19 -13.82 -44.40
N ASN A 347 39.77 -14.08 -45.65
CA ASN A 347 38.37 -13.92 -46.00
C ASN A 347 37.52 -14.97 -45.29
N GLY A 348 36.56 -14.53 -44.53
CA GLY A 348 35.72 -15.40 -43.70
C GLY A 348 36.36 -15.79 -42.34
N CYS A 349 37.52 -15.26 -42.00
CA CYS A 349 38.04 -15.49 -40.67
C CYS A 349 37.61 -14.39 -39.69
N PRO A 350 37.37 -14.74 -38.43
CA PRO A 350 37.01 -13.75 -37.42
C PRO A 350 38.09 -12.71 -37.24
N PRO A 351 37.75 -11.42 -37.15
CA PRO A 351 38.69 -10.41 -36.73
C PRO A 351 39.24 -10.75 -35.33
N PRO A 352 40.43 -10.28 -35.00
CA PRO A 352 40.89 -10.44 -33.62
C PRO A 352 39.79 -9.93 -32.67
N PRO A 353 39.56 -10.66 -31.57
CA PRO A 353 38.52 -10.27 -30.63
C PRO A 353 38.66 -8.81 -30.23
N PRO A 354 37.58 -8.02 -30.24
CA PRO A 354 37.65 -6.62 -29.84
C PRO A 354 38.11 -6.50 -28.38
N ASP A 355 38.96 -5.56 -28.15
CA ASP A 355 39.40 -5.05 -26.85
C ASP A 355 39.24 -3.54 -26.95
N ARG A 356 38.09 -3.06 -26.50
CA ARG A 356 37.56 -1.73 -26.82
C ARG A 356 38.28 -0.62 -26.04
N ASP A 357 38.63 -0.91 -24.80
CA ASP A 357 39.30 0.04 -23.91
C ASP A 357 40.84 -0.16 -23.91
N GLY A 358 41.32 -1.28 -24.47
CA GLY A 358 42.75 -1.56 -24.64
C GLY A 358 43.45 -1.87 -23.32
N ASP A 359 42.81 -2.64 -22.43
CA ASP A 359 43.42 -3.09 -21.18
C ASP A 359 44.09 -4.48 -21.30
N GLY A 360 43.92 -5.15 -22.45
CA GLY A 360 44.51 -6.45 -22.76
C GLY A 360 43.57 -7.62 -22.49
N ILE A 361 42.31 -7.35 -22.08
CA ILE A 361 41.26 -8.31 -21.91
C ILE A 361 40.24 -8.11 -23.03
N ILE A 362 39.94 -9.17 -23.76
CA ILE A 362 38.98 -9.06 -24.88
C ILE A 362 37.57 -8.81 -24.36
N ASP A 363 36.80 -7.98 -25.09
CA ASP A 363 35.42 -7.59 -24.72
C ASP A 363 34.53 -8.75 -24.25
N ARG A 364 34.75 -9.98 -24.77
CA ARG A 364 33.96 -11.16 -24.41
C ARG A 364 34.24 -11.66 -22.99
N ASP A 365 35.49 -11.55 -22.58
CA ASP A 365 36.01 -12.07 -21.30
C ASP A 365 36.17 -10.89 -20.31
N ASP A 366 35.77 -9.69 -20.74
CA ASP A 366 35.78 -8.45 -20.01
C ASP A 366 34.38 -8.10 -19.51
N ALA A 367 34.23 -7.98 -18.21
CA ALA A 367 32.97 -7.57 -17.58
C ALA A 367 32.69 -6.06 -17.71
N CYS A 368 33.71 -5.27 -18.05
CA CYS A 368 33.63 -3.81 -18.22
C CYS A 368 34.28 -3.31 -19.52
N PRO A 369 33.82 -3.72 -20.71
CA PRO A 369 34.52 -3.57 -21.99
C PRO A 369 34.78 -2.12 -22.48
N ASP A 370 34.29 -1.13 -21.77
CA ASP A 370 34.46 0.29 -22.09
C ASP A 370 35.32 1.03 -21.03
N LEU A 371 35.82 0.31 -20.01
CA LEU A 371 36.50 0.91 -18.85
C LEU A 371 37.71 0.04 -18.46
N LYS A 372 38.90 0.53 -18.78
CA LYS A 372 40.14 -0.17 -18.42
C LYS A 372 40.18 -0.63 -16.99
N GLY A 373 40.31 -1.94 -16.82
CA GLY A 373 40.35 -2.55 -15.53
C GLY A 373 41.58 -3.42 -15.29
N VAL A 374 41.39 -4.42 -14.41
CA VAL A 374 42.46 -5.33 -14.05
C VAL A 374 41.99 -6.78 -14.23
N HIS A 375 42.95 -7.69 -14.50
CA HIS A 375 42.62 -9.09 -14.59
C HIS A 375 42.15 -9.65 -13.23
N SER A 376 41.00 -10.36 -13.23
CA SER A 376 40.41 -10.99 -12.06
C SER A 376 40.07 -12.44 -12.36
N GLU A 377 40.22 -13.33 -11.37
CA GLU A 377 39.75 -14.72 -11.47
C GLU A 377 38.21 -14.81 -11.38
N ASP A 378 37.54 -13.75 -10.89
CA ASP A 378 36.08 -13.65 -10.91
C ASP A 378 35.63 -13.13 -12.27
N PRO A 379 34.88 -13.92 -13.07
CA PRO A 379 34.42 -13.51 -14.39
C PRO A 379 33.50 -12.27 -14.37
N THR A 380 32.92 -11.91 -13.23
CA THR A 380 32.04 -10.74 -13.10
C THR A 380 32.81 -9.45 -12.81
N GLN A 381 34.12 -9.56 -12.53
CA GLN A 381 35.01 -8.45 -12.19
C GLN A 381 36.23 -8.38 -13.10
N ASN A 382 36.43 -9.37 -13.97
CA ASN A 382 37.54 -9.41 -14.90
C ASN A 382 37.42 -8.25 -15.89
N GLY A 383 38.46 -7.42 -16.02
CA GLY A 383 38.44 -6.24 -16.87
C GLY A 383 37.72 -5.02 -16.28
N CYS A 384 37.25 -5.11 -15.04
CA CYS A 384 36.64 -3.96 -14.36
C CYS A 384 37.65 -3.23 -13.48
N PRO A 385 37.45 -1.91 -13.26
CA PRO A 385 38.11 -1.20 -12.18
C PRO A 385 37.88 -1.88 -10.84
N PRO A 386 38.87 -1.87 -9.93
CA PRO A 386 38.75 -2.54 -8.64
C PRO A 386 37.63 -1.95 -7.77
N ASP A 387 37.14 -2.75 -6.85
CA ASP A 387 36.29 -2.37 -5.73
C ASP A 387 37.11 -2.65 -4.46
N THR A 388 37.78 -1.61 -3.95
CA THR A 388 38.82 -1.76 -2.92
C THR A 388 38.26 -2.15 -1.56
N ASP A 389 37.05 -1.71 -1.19
CA ASP A 389 36.44 -2.04 0.09
C ASP A 389 35.38 -3.14 -0.01
N GLY A 390 34.98 -3.52 -1.22
CA GLY A 390 34.09 -4.64 -1.50
C GLY A 390 32.65 -4.35 -1.09
N ASP A 391 32.14 -3.15 -1.33
CA ASP A 391 30.74 -2.76 -1.10
C ASP A 391 29.85 -2.93 -2.33
N GLY A 392 30.44 -3.30 -3.46
CA GLY A 392 29.76 -3.49 -4.75
C GLY A 392 29.76 -2.23 -5.62
N ILE A 393 30.45 -1.18 -5.20
CA ILE A 393 30.62 0.06 -5.96
C ILE A 393 32.10 0.19 -6.33
N ARG A 394 32.38 0.28 -7.61
CA ARG A 394 33.76 0.35 -8.10
C ARG A 394 34.43 1.65 -7.71
N ASP A 395 35.74 1.61 -7.48
CA ASP A 395 36.56 2.75 -7.06
C ASP A 395 36.42 3.98 -7.98
N ASP A 396 36.14 3.78 -9.27
CA ASP A 396 36.00 4.88 -10.25
C ASP A 396 34.72 5.71 -10.09
N VAL A 397 33.71 5.15 -9.40
CA VAL A 397 32.42 5.80 -9.14
C VAL A 397 32.08 5.87 -7.65
N ASP A 398 32.99 5.41 -6.80
CA ASP A 398 32.90 5.43 -5.36
C ASP A 398 33.54 6.70 -4.79
N ALA A 399 32.78 7.47 -4.02
CA ALA A 399 33.28 8.65 -3.33
C ALA A 399 34.09 8.31 -2.06
N CYS A 400 33.98 7.08 -1.53
CA CYS A 400 34.68 6.60 -0.35
C CYS A 400 35.33 5.21 -0.58
N PRO A 401 36.26 5.02 -1.54
CA PRO A 401 36.75 3.71 -1.99
C PRO A 401 37.48 2.84 -0.96
N LYS A 402 37.48 3.21 0.30
CA LYS A 402 38.12 2.49 1.42
C LYS A 402 37.20 2.32 2.61
N GLU A 403 35.94 2.76 2.48
CA GLU A 403 34.94 2.70 3.57
C GLU A 403 33.60 2.26 2.98
N LYS A 404 33.26 1.00 3.16
CA LYS A 404 32.00 0.42 2.63
C LYS A 404 30.79 1.28 2.90
N GLY A 405 30.06 1.58 1.83
CA GLY A 405 28.86 2.38 1.91
C GLY A 405 27.66 1.81 1.17
N MET A 406 26.77 2.68 0.73
CA MET A 406 25.60 2.30 -0.04
C MET A 406 25.48 3.16 -1.29
N PRO A 407 24.88 2.64 -2.37
CA PRO A 407 24.64 3.44 -3.57
C PRO A 407 23.85 4.70 -3.25
N ASP A 408 24.30 5.83 -3.84
CA ASP A 408 23.61 7.11 -3.78
C ASP A 408 23.54 7.74 -5.18
N THR A 409 22.46 8.46 -5.45
CA THR A 409 22.28 9.21 -6.70
C THR A 409 23.15 10.47 -6.78
N ASP A 410 23.67 10.93 -5.65
CA ASP A 410 24.66 12.02 -5.56
C ASP A 410 26.07 11.42 -5.69
N PRO A 411 26.81 11.69 -6.78
CA PRO A 411 28.14 11.12 -7.00
C PRO A 411 29.14 11.40 -5.87
N THR A 412 28.92 12.45 -5.07
CA THR A 412 29.81 12.79 -3.95
C THR A 412 29.53 12.01 -2.66
N LYS A 413 28.49 11.17 -2.69
CA LYS A 413 28.04 10.35 -1.55
C LYS A 413 27.88 8.89 -1.90
N ASN A 414 28.01 8.55 -3.18
CA ASN A 414 27.93 7.19 -3.66
C ASN A 414 29.06 6.37 -3.03
N GLY A 415 28.74 5.20 -2.47
CA GLY A 415 29.74 4.38 -1.79
C GLY A 415 30.16 4.87 -0.41
N CYS A 416 29.58 5.95 0.12
CA CYS A 416 29.94 6.42 1.46
C CYS A 416 28.95 5.94 2.52
N PRO A 417 29.40 5.72 3.77
CA PRO A 417 28.53 5.40 4.90
C PRO A 417 27.58 6.55 5.22
N LYS A 418 26.27 6.34 5.09
CA LYS A 418 25.28 7.43 5.18
C LYS A 418 24.95 7.89 6.59
N SER A 419 24.87 6.98 7.54
CA SER A 419 24.30 7.28 8.84
C SER A 419 25.02 6.63 10.03
N VAL A 420 26.09 5.87 9.81
CA VAL A 420 26.79 5.14 10.86
C VAL A 420 28.31 5.30 10.70
N ARG A 421 28.99 5.65 11.78
CA ARG A 421 30.47 5.74 11.86
C ARG A 421 30.98 5.01 13.07
N VAL A 422 32.15 4.40 12.99
CA VAL A 422 32.81 3.73 14.10
C VAL A 422 33.88 4.66 14.68
N THR A 423 33.84 4.86 16.00
CA THR A 423 34.90 5.53 16.76
C THR A 423 35.59 4.52 17.68
N GLU A 424 36.56 4.96 18.44
CA GLU A 424 37.21 4.05 19.41
C GLU A 424 36.26 3.57 20.52
N GLU A 425 35.28 4.39 20.90
CA GLU A 425 34.40 4.16 22.05
C GLU A 425 32.96 3.80 21.69
N GLU A 426 32.48 4.22 20.52
CA GLU A 426 31.08 3.99 20.14
C GLU A 426 30.89 3.87 18.62
N ILE A 427 29.77 3.24 18.24
CA ILE A 427 29.24 3.29 16.89
C ILE A 427 28.26 4.48 16.86
N VAL A 428 28.69 5.57 16.22
CA VAL A 428 27.93 6.82 16.14
C VAL A 428 26.89 6.69 15.04
N ILE A 429 25.62 6.88 15.38
CA ILE A 429 24.51 7.00 14.42
C ILE A 429 24.20 8.48 14.22
N LEU A 430 24.16 8.94 12.98
CA LEU A 430 23.85 10.33 12.64
C LEU A 430 22.34 10.61 12.65
N ASP A 431 21.52 9.58 12.48
CA ASP A 431 20.07 9.62 12.57
C ASP A 431 19.57 8.95 13.86
N GLN A 432 18.35 9.26 14.27
CA GLN A 432 17.76 8.69 15.47
C GLN A 432 16.89 7.47 15.18
N VAL A 433 17.03 6.41 15.98
CA VAL A 433 16.08 5.28 15.96
C VAL A 433 14.70 5.78 16.41
N GLN A 434 13.73 5.67 15.52
CA GLN A 434 12.37 6.16 15.73
C GLN A 434 11.47 5.08 16.34
N PHE A 435 10.73 5.47 17.37
CA PHE A 435 9.75 4.61 18.04
C PHE A 435 8.36 5.22 17.98
N LYS A 436 7.35 4.37 18.04
CA LYS A 436 5.97 4.82 18.27
C LYS A 436 5.89 5.54 19.62
N THR A 437 5.17 6.66 19.68
CA THR A 437 5.04 7.49 20.89
C THR A 437 4.65 6.65 22.12
N GLY A 438 5.37 6.82 23.22
CA GLY A 438 5.14 6.08 24.47
C GLY A 438 5.38 4.58 24.38
N SER A 439 6.05 4.07 23.34
CA SER A 439 6.22 2.65 23.05
C SER A 439 7.68 2.32 22.75
N ALA A 440 8.01 1.03 22.82
CA ALA A 440 9.27 0.47 22.35
C ALA A 440 9.15 -0.16 20.94
N GLN A 441 8.03 0.04 20.25
CA GLN A 441 7.86 -0.43 18.88
C GLN A 441 8.67 0.46 17.93
N ILE A 442 9.67 -0.13 17.27
CA ILE A 442 10.51 0.52 16.26
C ILE A 442 9.67 0.78 15.00
N LEU A 443 9.76 1.97 14.45
CA LEU A 443 9.10 2.34 13.19
C LEU A 443 9.93 1.86 11.99
N LYS A 444 9.24 1.50 10.91
CA LYS A 444 9.87 1.00 9.68
C LYS A 444 10.91 1.97 9.09
N ALA A 445 10.74 3.27 9.30
CA ALA A 445 11.71 4.30 8.90
C ALA A 445 13.11 4.13 9.51
N SER A 446 13.26 3.32 10.56
CA SER A 446 14.56 3.01 11.17
C SER A 446 15.16 1.68 10.70
N ASP A 447 14.49 0.95 9.81
CA ASP A 447 15.00 -0.34 9.33
C ASP A 447 16.34 -0.16 8.59
N ASP A 448 16.46 0.87 7.73
CA ASP A 448 17.69 1.15 6.97
C ASP A 448 18.86 1.54 7.88
N LEU A 449 18.63 2.42 8.86
CA LEU A 449 19.63 2.80 9.85
C LEU A 449 20.15 1.59 10.66
N LEU A 450 19.23 0.73 11.13
CA LEU A 450 19.60 -0.45 11.90
C LEU A 450 20.28 -1.53 11.02
N THR A 451 19.96 -1.56 9.73
CA THR A 451 20.68 -2.41 8.76
C THR A 451 22.13 -1.96 8.63
N GLN A 452 22.39 -0.64 8.54
CA GLN A 452 23.75 -0.10 8.51
C GLN A 452 24.53 -0.40 9.79
N VAL A 453 23.89 -0.29 10.96
CA VAL A 453 24.54 -0.70 12.23
C VAL A 453 24.89 -2.20 12.22
N ALA A 454 24.04 -3.04 11.69
CA ALA A 454 24.31 -4.48 11.57
C ALA A 454 25.45 -4.78 10.59
N MET A 455 25.53 -4.07 9.46
CA MET A 455 26.64 -4.17 8.49
C MET A 455 27.97 -3.76 9.14
N VAL A 456 28.00 -2.62 9.80
CA VAL A 456 29.18 -2.15 10.55
C VAL A 456 29.64 -3.20 11.59
N LEU A 457 28.72 -3.82 12.32
CA LEU A 457 29.08 -4.88 13.27
C LEU A 457 29.58 -6.16 12.56
N ALA A 458 29.13 -6.44 11.35
CA ALA A 458 29.64 -7.57 10.56
C ALA A 458 31.05 -7.29 10.02
N GLU A 459 31.34 -6.07 9.63
CA GLU A 459 32.64 -5.62 9.10
C GLU A 459 33.71 -5.43 10.17
N HIS A 460 33.28 -5.20 11.43
CA HIS A 460 34.14 -4.99 12.59
C HIS A 460 34.07 -6.19 13.55
N PRO A 461 34.64 -7.37 13.20
CA PRO A 461 34.67 -8.52 14.09
C PRO A 461 35.50 -8.30 15.37
N GLU A 462 36.41 -7.33 15.36
CA GLU A 462 37.19 -6.90 16.52
C GLU A 462 36.34 -6.23 17.61
N ILE A 463 35.17 -5.71 17.28
CA ILE A 463 34.19 -5.21 18.26
C ILE A 463 33.46 -6.41 18.86
N VAL A 464 33.94 -6.90 19.98
CA VAL A 464 33.43 -8.11 20.64
C VAL A 464 32.09 -7.88 21.32
N LYS A 465 31.92 -6.68 21.94
CA LYS A 465 30.71 -6.36 22.69
C LYS A 465 30.29 -4.92 22.59
N VAL A 466 29.00 -4.72 22.32
CA VAL A 466 28.34 -3.41 22.22
C VAL A 466 27.18 -3.38 23.21
N GLU A 467 27.11 -2.31 24.00
CA GLU A 467 25.94 -1.98 24.80
C GLU A 467 25.02 -1.01 24.05
N VAL A 468 23.80 -1.43 23.81
CA VAL A 468 22.75 -0.58 23.28
C VAL A 468 22.09 0.17 24.42
N GLN A 469 22.30 1.48 24.48
CA GLN A 469 21.85 2.35 25.52
C GLN A 469 20.57 3.09 25.11
N GLY A 470 19.52 3.01 25.92
CA GLY A 470 18.28 3.74 25.71
C GLY A 470 18.16 4.94 26.66
N HIS A 471 17.79 6.09 26.11
CA HIS A 471 17.59 7.33 26.87
C HIS A 471 16.21 7.94 26.60
N THR A 472 15.70 8.72 27.54
CA THR A 472 14.46 9.48 27.40
C THR A 472 14.68 10.95 27.74
N ASP A 473 13.72 11.79 27.42
CA ASP A 473 13.62 13.12 27.98
C ASP A 473 13.07 13.08 29.42
N ASN A 474 12.95 14.24 30.06
CA ASN A 474 12.45 14.38 31.42
C ASN A 474 10.92 14.36 31.55
N ARG A 475 10.17 14.12 30.44
CA ARG A 475 8.71 14.03 30.50
C ARG A 475 8.28 12.65 31.00
N GLY A 476 7.43 12.64 32.04
CA GLY A 476 6.99 11.42 32.71
C GLY A 476 7.76 11.08 33.94
N GLY A 477 7.31 10.10 34.70
CA GLY A 477 7.95 9.68 35.94
C GLY A 477 9.23 8.89 35.72
N LYS A 478 10.21 9.03 36.64
CA LYS A 478 11.52 8.34 36.61
C LYS A 478 11.40 6.84 36.35
N LYS A 479 10.54 6.14 37.11
CA LYS A 479 10.31 4.68 36.93
C LYS A 479 9.72 4.32 35.56
N TYR A 480 8.87 5.19 34.99
CA TYR A 480 8.31 4.99 33.67
C TYR A 480 9.39 5.14 32.59
N ASN A 481 10.18 6.23 32.66
CA ASN A 481 11.25 6.51 31.71
C ASN A 481 12.35 5.43 31.76
N GLN A 482 12.69 4.95 32.96
CA GLN A 482 13.63 3.84 33.12
C GLN A 482 13.14 2.58 32.39
N ARG A 483 11.87 2.18 32.58
CA ARG A 483 11.30 1.02 31.93
C ARG A 483 11.12 1.21 30.41
N LEU A 484 10.81 2.43 29.96
CA LEU A 484 10.63 2.72 28.56
C LEU A 484 11.96 2.66 27.81
N SER A 485 13.01 3.26 28.34
CA SER A 485 14.35 3.23 27.77
C SER A 485 14.92 1.81 27.71
N GLU A 486 14.75 1.02 28.78
CA GLU A 486 15.14 -0.39 28.83
C GLU A 486 14.45 -1.21 27.71
N LYS A 487 13.12 -1.06 27.58
CA LYS A 487 12.38 -1.75 26.54
C LYS A 487 12.79 -1.32 25.12
N ARG A 488 13.16 -0.05 24.93
CA ARG A 488 13.63 0.47 23.64
C ARG A 488 14.99 -0.10 23.27
N ALA A 489 15.95 -0.08 24.19
CA ALA A 489 17.24 -0.71 23.99
C ALA A 489 17.11 -2.20 23.68
N ALA A 490 16.31 -2.93 24.45
CA ALA A 490 16.03 -4.34 24.20
C ALA A 490 15.33 -4.61 22.85
N ALA A 491 14.47 -3.69 22.41
CA ALA A 491 13.83 -3.80 21.09
C ALA A 491 14.83 -3.64 19.95
N VAL A 492 15.82 -2.75 20.07
CA VAL A 492 16.91 -2.58 19.10
C VAL A 492 17.81 -3.81 19.08
N VAL A 493 18.22 -4.34 20.22
CA VAL A 493 18.99 -5.60 20.30
C VAL A 493 18.21 -6.74 19.63
N LYS A 494 16.92 -6.86 19.90
CA LYS A 494 16.08 -7.88 19.27
C LYS A 494 15.98 -7.69 17.76
N TRP A 495 15.95 -6.46 17.27
CA TRP A 495 15.94 -6.17 15.85
C TRP A 495 17.27 -6.58 15.19
N LEU A 496 18.41 -6.14 15.78
CA LEU A 496 19.74 -6.47 15.27
C LEU A 496 20.00 -7.98 15.24
N THR A 497 19.55 -8.71 16.25
CA THR A 497 19.72 -10.18 16.30
C THR A 497 18.80 -10.91 15.32
N LYS A 498 17.54 -10.45 15.15
CA LYS A 498 16.56 -11.18 14.33
C LYS A 498 16.56 -10.80 12.85
N LYS A 499 16.76 -9.52 12.54
CA LYS A 499 16.75 -9.00 11.18
C LYS A 499 18.17 -8.65 10.69
N GLY A 500 19.01 -8.11 11.56
CA GLY A 500 20.39 -7.74 11.23
C GLY A 500 21.37 -8.90 11.31
N ASN A 501 20.95 -10.09 11.72
CA ASN A 501 21.77 -11.31 11.83
C ASN A 501 23.03 -11.14 12.70
N VAL A 502 23.01 -10.19 13.66
CA VAL A 502 24.11 -9.97 14.61
C VAL A 502 24.05 -11.01 15.72
N ASP A 503 25.20 -11.59 16.07
CA ASP A 503 25.30 -12.55 17.18
C ASP A 503 24.78 -11.95 18.48
N PRO A 504 23.79 -12.56 19.15
CA PRO A 504 23.28 -12.09 20.43
C PRO A 504 24.36 -11.91 21.52
N GLY A 505 25.44 -12.73 21.48
CA GLY A 505 26.56 -12.63 22.43
C GLY A 505 27.32 -11.32 22.36
N ARG A 506 27.27 -10.63 21.20
CA ARG A 506 27.91 -9.32 20.95
C ARG A 506 27.09 -8.14 21.46
N LEU A 507 25.84 -8.34 21.87
CA LEU A 507 24.93 -7.24 22.21
C LEU A 507 24.41 -7.34 23.63
N THR A 508 24.44 -6.21 24.34
CA THR A 508 23.72 -6.02 25.60
C THR A 508 22.78 -4.82 25.47
N SER A 509 21.74 -4.75 26.29
CA SER A 509 20.86 -3.58 26.34
C SER A 509 20.81 -3.02 27.75
N HIS A 510 20.81 -1.69 27.84
CA HIS A 510 20.60 -0.99 29.09
C HIS A 510 19.77 0.29 28.91
N GLY A 511 18.86 0.53 29.84
CA GLY A 511 18.06 1.76 29.85
C GLY A 511 18.59 2.71 30.90
N TYR A 512 18.90 3.93 30.52
CA TYR A 512 19.36 4.99 31.40
C TYR A 512 18.24 5.95 31.82
N GLY A 513 17.06 5.77 31.23
CA GLY A 513 15.92 6.67 31.48
C GLY A 513 16.26 8.11 31.13
N MET A 514 16.02 9.02 32.07
CA MET A 514 16.29 10.44 31.92
C MET A 514 17.53 10.90 32.71
N GLU A 515 18.33 9.96 33.24
CA GLU A 515 19.44 10.25 34.17
C GLU A 515 20.69 10.78 33.46
N GLU A 516 20.87 10.46 32.19
CA GLU A 516 22.01 10.88 31.37
C GLU A 516 21.54 11.70 30.15
N PRO A 517 21.14 12.96 30.35
CA PRO A 517 20.75 13.82 29.27
C PRO A 517 21.97 14.28 28.44
N LEU A 518 21.85 14.28 27.12
CA LEU A 518 22.89 14.80 26.24
C LEU A 518 22.90 16.33 26.18
N THR A 519 21.75 16.94 26.41
CA THR A 519 21.52 18.39 26.43
C THR A 519 20.40 18.72 27.42
N ASP A 520 20.13 20.01 27.64
CA ASP A 520 19.01 20.42 28.48
C ASP A 520 17.65 19.86 27.99
N ASN A 521 16.71 19.74 28.91
CA ASN A 521 15.35 19.26 28.63
C ASN A 521 14.33 20.41 28.50
N ASP A 522 14.77 21.66 28.50
CA ASP A 522 13.88 22.83 28.56
C ASP A 522 13.23 23.10 27.21
N THR A 523 13.99 22.87 26.13
CA THR A 523 13.52 23.06 24.75
C THR A 523 12.95 21.79 24.13
N PRO A 524 12.02 21.88 23.18
CA PRO A 524 11.56 20.71 22.42
C PRO A 524 12.70 19.99 21.68
N GLU A 525 13.65 20.75 21.15
CA GLU A 525 14.82 20.27 20.39
C GLU A 525 15.79 19.52 21.32
N GLY A 526 16.04 20.06 22.53
CA GLY A 526 16.85 19.40 23.54
C GLY A 526 16.22 18.08 24.00
N ARG A 527 14.93 18.09 24.28
CA ARG A 527 14.20 16.84 24.60
C ARG A 527 14.26 15.83 23.45
N GLN A 528 14.22 16.29 22.19
CA GLN A 528 14.35 15.38 21.06
C GLN A 528 15.72 14.72 21.03
N LYS A 529 16.81 15.46 21.24
CA LYS A 529 18.18 14.94 21.32
C LYS A 529 18.33 13.94 22.47
N ASN A 530 17.66 14.17 23.59
CA ASN A 530 17.72 13.28 24.76
C ASN A 530 16.97 11.95 24.53
N ARG A 531 15.92 11.92 23.70
CA ARG A 531 15.22 10.69 23.28
C ARG A 531 16.01 9.95 22.21
N ARG A 532 17.07 9.24 22.60
CA ARG A 532 18.02 8.60 21.71
C ARG A 532 18.33 7.16 22.09
N VAL A 533 18.93 6.45 21.14
CA VAL A 533 19.64 5.19 21.36
C VAL A 533 21.10 5.43 20.99
N GLN A 534 22.04 4.92 21.82
CA GLN A 534 23.48 4.93 21.57
C GLN A 534 24.02 3.50 21.54
N PHE A 535 25.12 3.29 20.83
CA PHE A 535 25.78 1.99 20.69
C PHE A 535 27.22 2.11 21.24
N LYS A 536 27.39 1.85 22.51
CA LYS A 536 28.70 1.95 23.17
C LYS A 536 29.49 0.67 23.00
N ILE A 537 30.72 0.80 22.56
CA ILE A 537 31.64 -0.33 22.45
C ILE A 537 32.19 -0.64 23.86
N VAL A 538 31.90 -1.84 24.35
CA VAL A 538 32.29 -2.27 25.70
C VAL A 538 33.56 -3.10 25.67
N GLU A 539 33.77 -3.83 24.56
CA GLU A 539 34.91 -4.75 24.44
C GLU A 539 35.36 -4.84 22.97
N LYS A 540 36.69 -4.69 22.76
CA LYS A 540 37.36 -4.93 21.47
C LYS A 540 38.49 -5.94 21.67
N THR A 541 38.74 -6.81 20.69
CA THR A 541 39.98 -7.56 20.63
C THR A 541 41.10 -6.65 20.18
N SER A 542 42.19 -6.58 20.95
CA SER A 542 43.42 -5.89 20.53
C SER A 542 44.03 -6.67 19.35
N SER A 543 44.01 -6.07 18.14
CA SER A 543 44.81 -6.60 17.06
C SER A 543 46.29 -6.39 17.40
N SER A 544 47.01 -7.45 17.73
CA SER A 544 48.47 -7.43 17.74
C SER A 544 48.92 -7.22 16.29
N LYS A 545 49.42 -6.04 15.95
CA LYS A 545 50.24 -5.83 14.77
C LYS A 545 51.43 -6.78 14.87
N SER A 546 51.46 -7.82 14.07
CA SER A 546 52.72 -8.53 13.79
C SER A 546 53.57 -7.60 12.94
N GLU A 547 54.50 -6.91 13.59
CA GLU A 547 55.69 -6.32 12.96
C GLU A 547 56.46 -7.46 12.30
N VAL A 548 56.40 -7.53 10.99
CA VAL A 548 57.41 -8.22 10.20
C VAL A 548 58.55 -7.22 10.02
N SER A 549 59.62 -7.40 10.78
CA SER A 549 60.90 -6.73 10.57
C SER A 549 61.72 -7.49 9.57
N PRO A 550 62.80 -6.88 9.01
CA PRO A 550 63.10 -6.66 7.59
C PRO A 550 63.71 -7.83 6.87
#